data_ca646a67a3e26df71e65a218c66b3d13
#
_entry.id   ca646a67a3e26df71e65a218c66b3d13
#
_cell.length_a   1.000
_cell.length_b   1.000
_cell.length_c   1.000
_cell.angle_alpha   90.00
_cell.angle_beta   90.00
_cell.angle_gamma   90.00
#
_symmetry.space_group_name_H-M   'P 1'
#
loop_
_entity.id
_entity.type
_entity.pdbx_description
1 polymer ?
#
loop_
_entity_poly.entity_id
_entity_poly.type
_entity_poly.pdbx_seq_one_letter_code
_entity_poly.pdbx_strand_id
1 'polypeptide(L)'
;TRRSSDLMLDDRFADRTLDSFTKYIADDTEFIPAFGNNEFRLSWCDKITRADGRLATVVHPTAYVSPTASVEKGVVVLPKAVINTDVTVKRGCIINLGAIVDHGCVIEQGCHICLGAIVKGENRIAALSKIEAGEVVQLRQYSVNK
;
A
#
# COMPACT_ATOMS: atom_id res chain seq x y z
N THR A 1 16.88 12.39 -17.37
CA THR A 1 16.27 11.47 -16.39
C THR A 1 15.12 12.20 -15.70
N ARG A 2 13.89 11.94 -16.13
CA ARG A 2 12.71 12.46 -15.44
C ARG A 2 12.66 11.87 -14.04
N ARG A 3 12.50 12.70 -13.03
CA ARG A 3 12.29 12.24 -11.65
C ARG A 3 10.95 11.51 -11.57
N SER A 4 10.78 10.57 -10.65
CA SER A 4 9.53 9.83 -10.46
C SER A 4 8.32 10.74 -10.13
N SER A 5 8.60 11.95 -9.63
CA SER A 5 7.60 13.02 -9.46
C SER A 5 7.09 13.61 -10.78
N ASP A 6 7.81 13.39 -11.89
CA ASP A 6 7.45 13.87 -13.23
C ASP A 6 6.70 12.80 -14.04
N LEU A 7 6.46 11.63 -13.46
CA LEU A 7 5.56 10.59 -13.96
C LEU A 7 4.10 11.02 -13.77
N MET A 8 3.85 12.24 -14.16
CA MET A 8 2.52 12.72 -14.34
C MET A 8 2.24 12.63 -15.82
N LEU A 9 1.46 11.60 -16.25
CA LEU A 9 0.23 12.12 -16.75
C LEU A 9 0.21 12.16 -18.25
N ASP A 10 -0.65 11.37 -18.74
CA ASP A 10 -1.40 11.63 -19.97
C ASP A 10 -1.53 13.16 -20.17
N ASP A 11 -1.17 13.66 -21.34
CA ASP A 11 -1.21 15.10 -21.68
C ASP A 11 -2.57 15.76 -21.38
N ARG A 12 -3.63 14.95 -21.23
CA ARG A 12 -4.98 15.38 -20.80
C ARG A 12 -5.00 15.95 -19.37
N PHE A 13 -3.91 15.77 -18.62
CA PHE A 13 -3.79 16.20 -17.23
C PHE A 13 -2.57 17.09 -16.96
N ALA A 14 -1.94 17.61 -18.01
CA ALA A 14 -0.71 18.42 -17.94
C ALA A 14 -0.81 19.63 -17.00
N ASP A 15 -2.01 20.17 -16.79
CA ASP A 15 -2.27 21.31 -15.90
C ASP A 15 -2.42 20.93 -14.42
N ARG A 16 -2.28 19.63 -14.08
CA ARG A 16 -2.54 19.14 -12.73
C ARG A 16 -1.24 18.92 -11.98
N THR A 17 -0.87 19.86 -11.16
CA THR A 17 0.18 19.65 -10.16
C THR A 17 -0.33 18.79 -9.02
N LEU A 18 0.57 18.11 -8.30
CA LEU A 18 0.20 17.35 -7.10
C LEU A 18 -0.60 18.22 -6.10
N ASP A 19 -0.26 19.49 -5.98
CA ASP A 19 -0.94 20.43 -5.07
C ASP A 19 -2.35 20.83 -5.53
N SER A 20 -2.71 20.55 -6.76
CA SER A 20 -4.06 20.85 -7.29
C SER A 20 -5.11 19.78 -6.96
N PHE A 21 -4.75 18.68 -6.28
CA PHE A 21 -5.67 17.58 -5.98
C PHE A 21 -6.93 18.03 -5.21
N THR A 22 -6.82 19.07 -4.38
CA THR A 22 -7.95 19.62 -3.61
C THR A 22 -9.09 20.10 -4.47
N LYS A 23 -8.84 20.48 -5.72
CA LYS A 23 -9.86 20.89 -6.70
C LYS A 23 -10.76 19.72 -7.15
N TYR A 24 -10.33 18.50 -6.87
CA TYR A 24 -11.02 17.27 -7.27
C TYR A 24 -11.65 16.53 -6.10
N ILE A 25 -11.64 17.13 -4.88
CA ILE A 25 -12.34 16.57 -3.73
C ILE A 25 -13.84 16.73 -3.96
N ALA A 26 -14.54 15.61 -4.04
CA ALA A 26 -15.99 15.52 -4.24
C ALA A 26 -16.49 14.21 -3.62
N ASP A 27 -17.81 14.10 -3.45
CA ASP A 27 -18.44 12.94 -2.80
C ASP A 27 -18.23 11.61 -3.56
N ASP A 28 -17.96 11.68 -4.86
CA ASP A 28 -17.72 10.54 -5.73
C ASP A 28 -16.23 10.32 -6.08
N THR A 29 -15.33 11.11 -5.49
CA THR A 29 -13.90 11.05 -5.78
C THR A 29 -13.13 10.39 -4.65
N GLU A 30 -12.27 9.43 -5.01
CA GLU A 30 -11.29 8.81 -4.12
C GLU A 30 -9.89 8.93 -4.73
N PHE A 31 -8.89 9.04 -3.87
CA PHE A 31 -7.50 9.25 -4.25
C PHE A 31 -6.64 8.06 -3.84
N ILE A 32 -5.65 7.73 -4.66
CA ILE A 32 -4.63 6.74 -4.35
C ILE A 32 -3.23 7.32 -4.58
N PRO A 33 -2.40 7.48 -3.53
CA PRO A 33 -1.01 7.89 -3.69
C PRO A 33 -0.17 6.78 -4.30
N ALA A 34 0.15 6.87 -5.59
CA ALA A 34 0.89 5.83 -6.33
C ALA A 34 2.41 6.09 -6.34
N PHE A 35 3.01 6.30 -5.16
CA PHE A 35 4.44 6.56 -5.01
C PHE A 35 5.19 5.35 -4.48
N GLY A 36 6.34 5.02 -5.07
CA GLY A 36 7.21 3.93 -4.60
C GLY A 36 7.93 4.24 -3.28
N ASN A 37 8.21 5.51 -2.98
CA ASN A 37 8.79 5.92 -1.71
C ASN A 37 7.75 5.84 -0.59
N ASN A 38 8.06 5.10 0.47
CA ASN A 38 7.13 4.80 1.56
C ASN A 38 6.72 6.04 2.36
N GLU A 39 7.69 6.86 2.75
CA GLU A 39 7.46 8.07 3.54
C GLU A 39 6.64 9.08 2.73
N PHE A 40 7.03 9.31 1.48
CA PHE A 40 6.34 10.24 0.60
C PHE A 40 4.90 9.78 0.32
N ARG A 41 4.70 8.48 0.06
CA ARG A 41 3.37 7.90 -0.14
C ARG A 41 2.49 8.08 1.09
N LEU A 42 3.01 7.79 2.29
CA LEU A 42 2.25 7.92 3.54
C LEU A 42 1.94 9.38 3.85
N SER A 43 2.88 10.31 3.62
CA SER A 43 2.65 11.75 3.79
C SER A 43 1.51 12.26 2.89
N TRP A 44 1.39 11.71 1.69
CA TRP A 44 0.27 12.02 0.78
C TRP A 44 -1.06 11.43 1.25
N CYS A 45 -1.07 10.24 1.84
CA CYS A 45 -2.26 9.73 2.52
C CYS A 45 -2.74 10.70 3.59
N ASP A 46 -1.81 11.23 4.40
CA ASP A 46 -2.13 12.21 5.45
C ASP A 46 -2.61 13.54 4.86
N LYS A 47 -1.94 14.04 3.82
CA LYS A 47 -2.31 15.30 3.15
C LYS A 47 -3.72 15.24 2.56
N ILE A 48 -4.05 14.15 1.89
CA ILE A 48 -5.39 13.92 1.32
C ILE A 48 -6.44 13.89 2.43
N THR A 49 -6.20 13.11 3.49
CA THR A 49 -7.14 12.98 4.60
C THR A 49 -7.36 14.30 5.35
N ARG A 50 -6.29 15.09 5.57
CA ARG A 50 -6.40 16.42 6.21
C ARG A 50 -7.17 17.44 5.38
N ALA A 51 -7.23 17.24 4.07
CA ALA A 51 -8.00 18.07 3.15
C ALA A 51 -9.42 17.54 2.93
N ASP A 52 -9.90 16.63 3.80
CA ASP A 52 -11.21 15.94 3.69
C ASP A 52 -11.38 15.09 2.42
N GLY A 53 -10.28 14.75 1.74
CA GLY A 53 -10.28 13.82 0.63
C GLY A 53 -10.35 12.36 1.11
N ARG A 54 -11.00 11.51 0.32
CA ARG A 54 -11.12 10.08 0.62
C ARG A 54 -10.02 9.27 -0.05
N LEU A 55 -9.47 8.30 0.68
CA LEU A 55 -8.48 7.35 0.13
C LEU A 55 -9.19 6.14 -0.46
N ALA A 56 -8.84 5.79 -1.69
CA ALA A 56 -9.21 4.52 -2.31
C ALA A 56 -8.43 3.36 -1.67
N THR A 57 -8.97 2.16 -1.78
CA THR A 57 -8.25 0.89 -1.59
C THR A 57 -8.37 0.11 -2.89
N VAL A 58 -7.25 -0.22 -3.50
CA VAL A 58 -7.21 -0.88 -4.80
C VAL A 58 -6.74 -2.31 -4.64
N VAL A 59 -7.59 -3.26 -4.98
CA VAL A 59 -7.27 -4.69 -4.98
C VAL A 59 -7.45 -5.24 -6.39
N HIS A 60 -6.35 -5.76 -6.96
CA HIS A 60 -6.40 -6.33 -8.30
C HIS A 60 -7.28 -7.60 -8.30
N PRO A 61 -8.12 -7.84 -9.32
CA PRO A 61 -9.03 -8.99 -9.37
C PRO A 61 -8.36 -10.36 -9.27
N THR A 62 -7.08 -10.47 -9.62
CA THR A 62 -6.31 -11.73 -9.49
C THR A 62 -5.55 -11.85 -8.17
N ALA A 63 -5.64 -10.86 -7.27
CA ALA A 63 -5.14 -10.99 -5.92
C ALA A 63 -6.11 -11.80 -5.06
N TYR A 64 -5.57 -12.54 -4.10
CA TYR A 64 -6.38 -13.20 -3.08
C TYR A 64 -6.29 -12.41 -1.77
N VAL A 65 -7.42 -12.06 -1.23
CA VAL A 65 -7.54 -11.46 0.12
C VAL A 65 -8.50 -12.32 0.92
N SER A 66 -8.01 -12.89 2.02
CA SER A 66 -8.83 -13.71 2.91
C SER A 66 -10.03 -12.90 3.43
N PRO A 67 -11.21 -13.53 3.56
CA PRO A 67 -12.38 -12.88 4.18
C PRO A 67 -12.16 -12.41 5.62
N THR A 68 -11.20 -12.98 6.34
CA THR A 68 -10.84 -12.59 7.72
C THR A 68 -9.72 -11.55 7.77
N ALA A 69 -9.10 -11.21 6.63
CA ALA A 69 -8.09 -10.17 6.57
C ALA A 69 -8.71 -8.76 6.61
N SER A 70 -7.99 -7.84 7.23
CA SER A 70 -8.35 -6.42 7.26
C SER A 70 -7.39 -5.60 6.41
N VAL A 71 -7.92 -4.85 5.46
CA VAL A 71 -7.14 -3.98 4.56
C VAL A 71 -7.65 -2.55 4.70
N GLU A 72 -6.78 -1.68 5.21
CA GLU A 72 -7.13 -0.28 5.45
C GLU A 72 -7.14 0.57 4.17
N LYS A 73 -7.61 1.82 4.29
CA LYS A 73 -7.66 2.79 3.19
C LYS A 73 -6.25 3.18 2.69
N GLY A 74 -6.16 3.48 1.40
CA GLY A 74 -4.90 3.85 0.76
C GLY A 74 -3.97 2.67 0.43
N VAL A 75 -4.42 1.44 0.64
CA VAL A 75 -3.65 0.22 0.32
C VAL A 75 -3.81 -0.13 -1.16
N VAL A 76 -2.71 -0.57 -1.76
CA VAL A 76 -2.69 -1.14 -3.12
C VAL A 76 -2.26 -2.60 -3.05
N VAL A 77 -3.10 -3.51 -3.55
CA VAL A 77 -2.82 -4.94 -3.66
C VAL A 77 -2.76 -5.31 -5.14
N LEU A 78 -1.58 -5.66 -5.60
CA LEU A 78 -1.28 -5.85 -7.02
C LEU A 78 -1.56 -7.30 -7.49
N PRO A 79 -1.50 -7.55 -8.82
CA PRO A 79 -1.81 -8.86 -9.39
C PRO A 79 -1.11 -10.04 -8.70
N LYS A 80 -1.89 -11.11 -8.45
CA LYS A 80 -1.42 -12.38 -7.85
C LYS A 80 -0.80 -12.24 -6.44
N ALA A 81 -0.95 -11.11 -5.78
CA ALA A 81 -0.62 -11.00 -4.37
C ALA A 81 -1.59 -11.83 -3.52
N VAL A 82 -1.10 -12.34 -2.39
CA VAL A 82 -1.88 -13.14 -1.44
C VAL A 82 -1.82 -12.50 -0.07
N ILE A 83 -2.97 -12.17 0.49
CA ILE A 83 -3.16 -11.73 1.87
C ILE A 83 -3.98 -12.82 2.57
N ASN A 84 -3.33 -13.59 3.45
CA ASN A 84 -3.92 -14.76 4.06
C ASN A 84 -4.76 -14.43 5.32
N THR A 85 -5.18 -15.47 6.02
CA THR A 85 -6.10 -15.43 7.17
C THR A 85 -5.58 -14.52 8.29
N ASP A 86 -6.47 -13.69 8.86
CA ASP A 86 -6.23 -12.83 10.01
C ASP A 86 -5.05 -11.84 9.85
N VAL A 87 -4.72 -11.51 8.60
CA VAL A 87 -3.72 -10.48 8.29
C VAL A 87 -4.36 -9.09 8.42
N THR A 88 -3.61 -8.17 9.03
CA THR A 88 -3.95 -6.74 9.01
C THR A 88 -2.95 -5.98 8.16
N VAL A 89 -3.42 -5.32 7.11
CA VAL A 89 -2.62 -4.42 6.27
C VAL A 89 -3.07 -2.99 6.53
N LYS A 90 -2.18 -2.21 7.13
CA LYS A 90 -2.48 -0.83 7.51
C LYS A 90 -2.31 0.15 6.35
N ARG A 91 -2.79 1.37 6.57
CA ARG A 91 -2.91 2.46 5.61
C ARG A 91 -1.65 2.69 4.78
N GLY A 92 -1.87 2.94 3.49
CA GLY A 92 -0.82 3.35 2.54
C GLY A 92 0.22 2.29 2.21
N CYS A 93 -0.05 1.00 2.51
CA CYS A 93 0.82 -0.10 2.12
C CYS A 93 0.69 -0.46 0.65
N ILE A 94 1.77 -1.04 0.11
CA ILE A 94 1.77 -1.71 -1.19
C ILE A 94 2.09 -3.19 -0.95
N ILE A 95 1.18 -4.07 -1.38
CA ILE A 95 1.43 -5.51 -1.50
C ILE A 95 1.61 -5.78 -2.98
N ASN A 96 2.87 -5.93 -3.39
CA ASN A 96 3.27 -5.88 -4.79
C ASN A 96 3.01 -7.21 -5.51
N LEU A 97 3.28 -7.25 -6.82
CA LEU A 97 3.05 -8.39 -7.71
C LEU A 97 3.54 -9.71 -7.10
N GLY A 98 2.64 -10.68 -6.91
CA GLY A 98 2.98 -12.00 -6.41
C GLY A 98 3.52 -12.05 -4.98
N ALA A 99 3.48 -10.95 -4.22
CA ALA A 99 3.87 -10.95 -2.82
C ALA A 99 2.90 -11.78 -1.98
N ILE A 100 3.40 -12.44 -0.95
CA ILE A 100 2.61 -13.31 -0.07
C ILE A 100 2.77 -12.81 1.37
N VAL A 101 1.65 -12.52 2.01
CA VAL A 101 1.57 -12.24 3.44
C VAL A 101 0.76 -13.34 4.09
N ASP A 102 1.43 -14.18 4.87
CA ASP A 102 0.83 -15.35 5.49
C ASP A 102 0.09 -14.98 6.78
N HIS A 103 -0.60 -15.96 7.38
CA HIS A 103 -1.58 -15.81 8.45
C HIS A 103 -1.08 -15.00 9.66
N GLY A 104 -2.00 -14.26 10.30
CA GLY A 104 -1.76 -13.56 11.57
C GLY A 104 -0.71 -12.46 11.52
N CYS A 105 -0.33 -11.99 10.33
CA CYS A 105 0.63 -10.90 10.18
C CYS A 105 -0.01 -9.54 10.35
N VAL A 106 0.78 -8.59 10.85
CA VAL A 106 0.45 -7.17 10.88
C VAL A 106 1.47 -6.41 10.03
N ILE A 107 1.01 -5.82 8.95
CA ILE A 107 1.81 -4.94 8.09
C ILE A 107 1.48 -3.51 8.48
N GLU A 108 2.42 -2.85 9.17
CA GLU A 108 2.24 -1.49 9.65
C GLU A 108 2.17 -0.48 8.49
N GLN A 109 1.70 0.74 8.79
CA GLN A 109 1.42 1.77 7.80
C GLN A 109 2.61 2.10 6.89
N GLY A 110 2.32 2.35 5.63
CA GLY A 110 3.29 2.79 4.65
C GLY A 110 4.31 1.75 4.21
N CYS A 111 4.16 0.47 4.58
CA CYS A 111 5.07 -0.59 4.16
C CYS A 111 4.97 -0.88 2.65
N HIS A 112 6.05 -1.44 2.11
CA HIS A 112 6.09 -1.97 0.76
C HIS A 112 6.62 -3.41 0.79
N ILE A 113 5.72 -4.37 0.60
CA ILE A 113 6.09 -5.78 0.39
C ILE A 113 6.31 -5.95 -1.11
N CYS A 114 7.58 -6.01 -1.52
CA CYS A 114 7.97 -5.96 -2.93
C CYS A 114 7.62 -7.24 -3.70
N LEU A 115 7.89 -7.22 -5.00
CA LEU A 115 7.56 -8.29 -5.94
C LEU A 115 8.03 -9.66 -5.44
N GLY A 116 7.11 -10.63 -5.34
CA GLY A 116 7.42 -11.99 -4.93
C GLY A 116 7.99 -12.16 -3.53
N ALA A 117 8.00 -11.12 -2.71
CA ALA A 117 8.42 -11.23 -1.31
C ALA A 117 7.43 -12.06 -0.50
N ILE A 118 7.92 -12.78 0.51
CA ILE A 118 7.12 -13.66 1.35
C ILE A 118 7.29 -13.23 2.82
N VAL A 119 6.21 -12.87 3.47
CA VAL A 119 6.16 -12.66 4.91
C VAL A 119 5.45 -13.87 5.53
N LYS A 120 6.23 -14.78 6.16
CA LYS A 120 5.66 -15.95 6.84
C LYS A 120 4.86 -15.53 8.06
N GLY A 121 4.03 -16.43 8.57
CA GLY A 121 3.03 -16.15 9.60
C GLY A 121 3.52 -15.45 10.87
N GLU A 122 2.59 -14.78 11.54
CA GLU A 122 2.74 -14.18 12.86
C GLU A 122 3.88 -13.15 12.98
N ASN A 123 4.11 -12.38 11.90
CA ASN A 123 5.07 -11.28 11.88
C ASN A 123 4.39 -9.92 11.96
N ARG A 124 5.01 -8.99 12.67
CA ARG A 124 4.69 -7.55 12.63
C ARG A 124 5.79 -6.82 11.87
N ILE A 125 5.50 -6.37 10.67
CA ILE A 125 6.41 -5.56 9.87
C ILE A 125 6.26 -4.10 10.29
N ALA A 126 7.35 -3.51 10.77
CA ALA A 126 7.36 -2.15 11.29
C ALA A 126 6.95 -1.13 10.21
N ALA A 127 6.37 -0.01 10.66
CA ALA A 127 5.92 1.06 9.74
C ALA A 127 7.06 1.52 8.82
N LEU A 128 6.68 1.87 7.58
CA LEU A 128 7.58 2.34 6.53
C LEU A 128 8.63 1.32 6.06
N SER A 129 8.57 0.08 6.56
CA SER A 129 9.50 -0.97 6.11
C SER A 129 9.30 -1.32 4.65
N LYS A 130 10.40 -1.72 4.02
CA LYS A 130 10.43 -2.29 2.70
C LYS A 130 10.98 -3.70 2.79
N ILE A 131 10.22 -4.70 2.40
CA ILE A 131 10.67 -6.08 2.22
C ILE A 131 11.06 -6.22 0.76
N GLU A 132 12.31 -6.52 0.50
CA GLU A 132 12.87 -6.47 -0.85
C GLU A 132 12.29 -7.59 -1.75
N ALA A 133 12.43 -7.41 -3.06
CA ALA A 133 11.90 -8.37 -4.03
C ALA A 133 12.50 -9.77 -3.80
N GLY A 134 11.62 -10.78 -3.70
CA GLY A 134 12.01 -12.16 -3.43
C GLY A 134 12.50 -12.45 -2.01
N GLU A 135 12.54 -11.46 -1.13
CA GLU A 135 12.93 -11.65 0.27
C GLU A 135 11.92 -12.53 1.01
N VAL A 136 12.43 -13.35 1.92
CA VAL A 136 11.61 -14.21 2.78
C VAL A 136 11.84 -13.86 4.25
N VAL A 137 10.83 -13.25 4.87
CA VAL A 137 10.76 -13.05 6.32
C VAL A 137 10.31 -14.36 6.96
N GLN A 138 11.10 -14.89 7.88
CA GLN A 138 10.83 -16.18 8.51
C GLN A 138 9.67 -16.11 9.50
N LEU A 139 9.08 -17.27 9.81
CA LEU A 139 7.99 -17.39 10.79
C LEU A 139 8.41 -16.74 12.13
N ARG A 140 7.59 -15.82 12.65
CA ARG A 140 7.80 -15.10 13.92
C ARG A 140 9.17 -14.38 14.02
N GLN A 141 9.79 -14.06 12.91
CA GLN A 141 11.06 -13.30 12.91
C GLN A 141 10.89 -11.94 13.60
N TYR A 142 9.75 -11.30 13.40
CA TYR A 142 9.32 -10.05 14.03
C TYR A 142 7.97 -10.29 14.76
N SER A 143 8.00 -11.06 15.84
CA SER A 143 6.80 -11.56 16.52
C SER A 143 5.77 -10.48 16.84
N VAL A 144 4.49 -10.79 16.62
CA VAL A 144 3.34 -9.91 16.92
C VAL A 144 3.16 -9.72 18.43
N ASN A 145 3.66 -10.66 19.23
CA ASN A 145 3.43 -10.76 20.68
C ASN A 145 4.60 -10.22 21.54
N LYS A 146 5.43 -9.35 20.98
CA LYS A 146 6.48 -8.66 21.75
C LYS A 146 6.12 -7.22 22.02
#